data_48cf35da38ef88286a50bcce62ee52bc
#
_entry.id   48cf35da38ef88286a50bcce62ee52bc
#
_cell.length_a   1.000
_cell.length_b   1.000
_cell.length_c   1.000
_cell.angle_alpha   90.00
_cell.angle_beta   90.00
_cell.angle_gamma   90.00
#
_symmetry.space_group_name_H-M   'P 1'
#
loop_
_entity.id
_entity.type
_entity.pdbx_description
1 polymer ?
#
loop_
_entity_poly.entity_id
_entity_poly.type
_entity_poly.pdbx_seq_one_letter_code
_entity_poly.pdbx_strand_id
1 'polypeptide(L)'
;VSPRVLVTGAASGIGAGLVRHWSNLGASVVATDIDDTAGTALAIDAGATYLHLDVTSNDEWSALAASQGPFDLVFLNAGISSNQQVFGSPDTTALTGFDMASYRRTTAVNVDGVVFGVAHLAPAMVTGNGGDIVVTASMAGLYPIPPDPVYGLTKHAVVGYVKSLAPTLWERGVCLSAICPFFVDTPLVTPEQQAQIREVGFDILRVDHVIEAAQMAVAERQAGAQWVVFPGMPVTRFAEPTLG
;
A
#
# COMPACT_ATOMS: atom_id res chain seq x y z
N VAL A 1 2.99 11.44 -24.04
CA VAL A 1 2.86 12.16 -22.77
C VAL A 1 3.33 11.19 -21.68
N SER A 2 4.22 11.66 -20.81
CA SER A 2 4.68 10.86 -19.68
C SER A 2 3.51 10.55 -18.72
N PRO A 3 3.38 9.31 -18.21
CA PRO A 3 2.31 8.99 -17.28
C PRO A 3 2.43 9.81 -15.99
N ARG A 4 1.29 10.23 -15.45
CA ARG A 4 1.21 10.91 -14.16
C ARG A 4 0.96 9.87 -13.07
N VAL A 5 1.86 9.82 -12.08
CA VAL A 5 1.84 8.82 -11.03
C VAL A 5 1.70 9.49 -9.66
N LEU A 6 0.81 8.99 -8.83
CA LEU A 6 0.71 9.36 -7.41
C LEU A 6 1.21 8.22 -6.53
N VAL A 7 1.99 8.54 -5.51
CA VAL A 7 2.44 7.58 -4.48
C VAL A 7 2.17 8.15 -3.10
N THR A 8 1.41 7.46 -2.26
CA THR A 8 1.20 7.81 -0.86
C THR A 8 2.13 7.04 0.07
N GLY A 9 2.50 7.62 1.23
CA GLY A 9 3.50 7.03 2.12
C GLY A 9 4.87 6.98 1.44
N ALA A 10 5.20 8.04 0.70
CA ALA A 10 6.33 8.08 -0.20
C ALA A 10 7.68 8.30 0.50
N ALA A 11 7.69 8.85 1.73
CA ALA A 11 8.92 9.29 2.39
C ALA A 11 9.89 8.14 2.73
N SER A 12 9.43 6.89 2.75
CA SER A 12 10.26 5.75 3.12
C SER A 12 9.85 4.42 2.46
N GLY A 13 10.64 3.39 2.66
CA GLY A 13 10.31 1.99 2.35
C GLY A 13 9.83 1.75 0.92
N ILE A 14 8.71 1.05 0.78
CA ILE A 14 8.12 0.70 -0.51
C ILE A 14 7.74 1.97 -1.29
N GLY A 15 7.13 2.96 -0.62
CA GLY A 15 6.74 4.21 -1.28
C GLY A 15 7.92 4.94 -1.91
N ALA A 16 9.03 5.06 -1.21
CA ALA A 16 10.26 5.65 -1.74
C ALA A 16 10.81 4.86 -2.94
N GLY A 17 10.74 3.54 -2.89
CA GLY A 17 11.09 2.66 -4.00
C GLY A 17 10.21 2.90 -5.23
N LEU A 18 8.89 3.01 -5.04
CA LEU A 18 7.94 3.31 -6.11
C LEU A 18 8.23 4.66 -6.75
N VAL A 19 8.44 5.72 -5.96
CA VAL A 19 8.79 7.05 -6.48
C VAL A 19 10.03 6.99 -7.35
N ARG A 20 11.14 6.44 -6.84
CA ARG A 20 12.40 6.33 -7.63
C ARG A 20 12.20 5.52 -8.90
N HIS A 21 11.51 4.40 -8.81
CA HIS A 21 11.29 3.52 -9.95
C HIS A 21 10.54 4.22 -11.09
N TRP A 22 9.38 4.80 -10.79
CA TRP A 22 8.56 5.43 -11.81
C TRP A 22 9.16 6.73 -12.34
N SER A 23 9.87 7.50 -11.50
CA SER A 23 10.64 8.67 -11.96
C SER A 23 11.75 8.25 -12.93
N ASN A 24 12.48 7.17 -12.65
CA ASN A 24 13.52 6.65 -13.54
C ASN A 24 12.95 6.16 -14.88
N LEU A 25 11.68 5.75 -14.94
CA LEU A 25 10.99 5.44 -16.19
C LEU A 25 10.45 6.67 -16.92
N GLY A 26 10.71 7.88 -16.41
CA GLY A 26 10.30 9.14 -17.02
C GLY A 26 8.86 9.55 -16.73
N ALA A 27 8.22 8.97 -15.73
CA ALA A 27 6.90 9.39 -15.27
C ALA A 27 6.96 10.73 -14.52
N SER A 28 5.87 11.51 -14.58
CA SER A 28 5.66 12.68 -13.73
C SER A 28 5.09 12.21 -12.39
N VAL A 29 5.96 12.05 -11.36
CA VAL A 29 5.57 11.48 -10.07
C VAL A 29 5.23 12.56 -9.07
N VAL A 30 4.09 12.43 -8.41
CA VAL A 30 3.69 13.16 -7.21
C VAL A 30 3.86 12.22 -6.00
N ALA A 31 4.82 12.55 -5.15
CA ALA A 31 5.11 11.85 -3.90
C ALA A 31 4.38 12.53 -2.75
N THR A 32 3.63 11.77 -1.94
CA THR A 32 2.92 12.34 -0.80
C THR A 32 3.19 11.60 0.49
N ASP A 33 3.36 12.33 1.58
CA ASP A 33 3.58 11.80 2.93
C ASP A 33 3.21 12.87 3.98
N ILE A 34 3.20 12.47 5.26
CA ILE A 34 3.13 13.40 6.39
C ILE A 34 4.53 13.85 6.86
N ASP A 35 5.59 13.14 6.47
CA ASP A 35 6.99 13.52 6.74
C ASP A 35 7.50 14.44 5.62
N ASP A 36 7.26 15.73 5.78
CA ASP A 36 7.65 16.75 4.81
C ASP A 36 9.16 16.79 4.56
N THR A 37 9.95 16.51 5.59
CA THR A 37 11.41 16.56 5.49
C THR A 37 11.94 15.42 4.62
N ALA A 38 11.57 14.18 4.94
CA ALA A 38 12.03 13.02 4.20
C ALA A 38 11.38 12.97 2.79
N GLY A 39 10.09 13.34 2.69
CA GLY A 39 9.38 13.37 1.41
C GLY A 39 9.96 14.39 0.44
N THR A 40 10.28 15.60 0.90
CA THR A 40 10.92 16.63 0.08
C THR A 40 12.32 16.20 -0.38
N ALA A 41 13.12 15.64 0.53
CA ALA A 41 14.46 15.16 0.18
C ALA A 41 14.41 14.04 -0.88
N LEU A 42 13.49 13.08 -0.73
CA LEU A 42 13.27 12.04 -1.72
C LEU A 42 12.85 12.62 -3.09
N ALA A 43 11.91 13.55 -3.10
CA ALA A 43 11.41 14.14 -4.34
C ALA A 43 12.50 14.87 -5.12
N ILE A 44 13.36 15.62 -4.42
CA ILE A 44 14.53 16.28 -5.05
C ILE A 44 15.47 15.24 -5.65
N ASP A 45 15.81 14.16 -4.90
CA ASP A 45 16.70 13.10 -5.36
C ASP A 45 16.15 12.35 -6.58
N ALA A 46 14.84 12.09 -6.58
CA ALA A 46 14.18 11.32 -7.63
C ALA A 46 13.66 12.15 -8.81
N GLY A 47 13.73 13.48 -8.77
CA GLY A 47 13.13 14.36 -9.78
C GLY A 47 11.60 14.34 -9.78
N ALA A 48 10.99 14.10 -8.61
CA ALA A 48 9.55 14.06 -8.38
C ALA A 48 9.03 15.38 -7.76
N THR A 49 7.73 15.53 -7.68
CA THR A 49 7.08 16.62 -6.92
C THR A 49 6.63 16.07 -5.56
N TYR A 50 6.94 16.79 -4.49
CA TYR A 50 6.43 16.45 -3.15
C TYR A 50 5.21 17.30 -2.78
N LEU A 51 4.21 16.68 -2.17
CA LEU A 51 3.08 17.36 -1.54
C LEU A 51 2.79 16.71 -0.19
N HIS A 52 2.50 17.53 0.82
CA HIS A 52 1.99 17.03 2.10
C HIS A 52 0.64 16.36 1.92
N LEU A 53 0.42 15.20 2.52
CA LEU A 53 -0.87 14.53 2.58
C LEU A 53 -0.95 13.64 3.83
N ASP A 54 -1.84 14.01 4.76
CA ASP A 54 -2.34 13.06 5.75
C ASP A 54 -3.48 12.25 5.11
N VAL A 55 -3.22 10.98 4.82
CA VAL A 55 -4.20 10.09 4.19
C VAL A 55 -5.46 9.87 5.03
N THR A 56 -5.45 10.25 6.31
CA THR A 56 -6.62 10.19 7.19
C THR A 56 -7.53 11.41 7.06
N SER A 57 -7.08 12.46 6.35
CA SER A 57 -7.77 13.72 6.15
C SER A 57 -8.58 13.72 4.86
N ASN A 58 -9.90 13.60 4.96
CA ASN A 58 -10.79 13.70 3.79
C ASN A 58 -10.64 15.04 3.03
N ASP A 59 -10.40 16.13 3.77
CA ASP A 59 -10.27 17.47 3.19
C ASP A 59 -8.97 17.61 2.39
N GLU A 60 -7.86 17.01 2.86
CA GLU A 60 -6.60 17.02 2.11
C GLU A 60 -6.69 16.16 0.84
N TRP A 61 -7.37 15.03 0.87
CA TRP A 61 -7.67 14.26 -0.34
C TRP A 61 -8.48 15.07 -1.35
N SER A 62 -9.50 15.81 -0.87
CA SER A 62 -10.31 16.69 -1.73
C SER A 62 -9.45 17.79 -2.38
N ALA A 63 -8.58 18.43 -1.61
CA ALA A 63 -7.67 19.46 -2.09
C ALA A 63 -6.65 18.90 -3.11
N LEU A 64 -6.07 17.73 -2.83
CA LEU A 64 -5.16 17.05 -3.74
C LEU A 64 -5.85 16.74 -5.09
N ALA A 65 -7.02 16.13 -5.06
CA ALA A 65 -7.76 15.77 -6.26
C ALA A 65 -8.13 17.01 -7.10
N ALA A 66 -8.54 18.10 -6.45
CA ALA A 66 -8.88 19.34 -7.12
C ALA A 66 -7.67 20.06 -7.76
N SER A 67 -6.50 19.99 -7.09
CA SER A 67 -5.30 20.74 -7.54
C SER A 67 -4.44 19.98 -8.54
N GLN A 68 -4.41 18.63 -8.46
CA GLN A 68 -3.49 17.81 -9.24
C GLN A 68 -4.11 17.21 -10.51
N GLY A 69 -5.44 17.18 -10.63
CA GLY A 69 -6.15 16.57 -11.77
C GLY A 69 -5.98 15.05 -11.84
N PRO A 70 -6.41 14.40 -12.93
CA PRO A 70 -6.36 12.95 -13.01
C PRO A 70 -4.93 12.41 -13.07
N PHE A 71 -4.74 11.24 -12.46
CA PHE A 71 -3.53 10.43 -12.56
C PHE A 71 -3.79 9.23 -13.47
N ASP A 72 -2.74 8.76 -14.16
CA ASP A 72 -2.77 7.53 -14.95
C ASP A 72 -2.53 6.31 -14.07
N LEU A 73 -1.75 6.49 -12.97
CA LEU A 73 -1.39 5.43 -12.05
C LEU A 73 -1.34 5.98 -10.61
N VAL A 74 -1.96 5.26 -9.71
CA VAL A 74 -2.02 5.61 -8.28
C VAL A 74 -1.54 4.44 -7.43
N PHE A 75 -0.56 4.70 -6.56
CA PHE A 75 -0.14 3.77 -5.50
C PHE A 75 -0.66 4.26 -4.15
N LEU A 76 -1.70 3.61 -3.65
CA LEU A 76 -2.20 3.81 -2.28
C LEU A 76 -1.36 2.93 -1.36
N ASN A 77 -0.19 3.45 -0.98
CA ASN A 77 0.83 2.68 -0.30
C ASN A 77 0.97 3.04 1.19
N ALA A 78 0.53 4.21 1.63
CA ALA A 78 0.62 4.60 3.03
C ALA A 78 0.03 3.53 3.97
N GLY A 79 0.76 3.21 5.04
CA GLY A 79 0.31 2.22 6.00
C GLY A 79 1.23 2.13 7.21
N ILE A 80 0.66 1.75 8.34
CA ILE A 80 1.35 1.59 9.61
C ILE A 80 1.00 0.26 10.28
N SER A 81 1.90 -0.26 11.12
CA SER A 81 1.62 -1.33 12.07
C SER A 81 0.86 -0.78 13.29
N SER A 82 0.13 -1.62 13.99
CA SER A 82 -0.49 -1.22 15.25
C SER A 82 0.52 -1.04 16.39
N ASN A 83 1.80 -1.40 16.18
CA ASN A 83 2.88 -1.39 17.16
C ASN A 83 2.59 -2.20 18.43
N GLN A 84 1.69 -3.15 18.36
CA GLN A 84 1.52 -4.09 19.44
C GLN A 84 2.63 -5.12 19.34
N GLN A 85 3.52 -5.13 20.33
CA GLN A 85 4.64 -6.07 20.39
C GLN A 85 4.11 -7.48 20.48
N VAL A 86 4.50 -8.33 19.54
CA VAL A 86 3.87 -9.63 19.60
C VAL A 86 4.67 -10.81 19.13
N PHE A 87 5.83 -10.68 18.57
CA PHE A 87 6.66 -11.86 18.36
C PHE A 87 7.30 -12.31 19.68
N GLY A 88 6.88 -13.47 20.16
CA GLY A 88 7.65 -14.26 21.14
C GLY A 88 7.42 -13.96 22.61
N SER A 89 6.43 -13.17 23.02
CA SER A 89 6.08 -13.05 24.44
C SER A 89 4.91 -13.95 24.82
N PRO A 90 5.09 -14.93 25.73
CA PRO A 90 4.01 -15.76 26.26
C PRO A 90 2.97 -14.94 27.02
N ASP A 91 3.34 -13.75 27.49
CA ASP A 91 2.49 -12.84 28.29
C ASP A 91 1.70 -11.84 27.45
N THR A 92 1.84 -11.84 26.14
CA THR A 92 1.03 -10.97 25.29
C THR A 92 -0.33 -11.59 25.08
N THR A 93 -1.15 -11.32 26.02
CA THR A 93 -2.58 -11.44 25.81
C THR A 93 -2.98 -10.27 24.89
N ALA A 94 -3.21 -10.54 23.63
CA ALA A 94 -3.86 -9.61 22.70
C ALA A 94 -5.20 -9.07 23.25
N LEU A 95 -5.62 -9.56 24.38
CA LEU A 95 -6.85 -9.25 25.10
C LEU A 95 -6.62 -8.41 26.35
N THR A 96 -5.40 -8.34 26.90
CA THR A 96 -5.08 -7.49 28.06
C THR A 96 -4.20 -6.33 27.61
N GLY A 97 -4.79 -5.15 27.41
CA GLY A 97 -4.07 -3.97 26.98
C GLY A 97 -4.42 -3.50 25.58
N PHE A 98 -5.66 -3.76 25.12
CA PHE A 98 -6.13 -3.22 23.84
C PHE A 98 -6.05 -1.68 23.84
N ASP A 99 -5.18 -1.16 22.99
CA ASP A 99 -5.02 0.29 22.81
C ASP A 99 -6.00 0.81 21.75
N MET A 100 -7.06 1.44 22.21
CA MET A 100 -8.08 2.03 21.35
C MET A 100 -7.52 3.15 20.47
N ALA A 101 -6.53 3.91 20.94
CA ALA A 101 -5.92 4.99 20.16
C ALA A 101 -5.08 4.40 19.01
N SER A 102 -4.30 3.37 19.28
CA SER A 102 -3.55 2.63 18.25
C SER A 102 -4.49 1.99 17.23
N TYR A 103 -5.57 1.34 17.69
CA TYR A 103 -6.59 0.77 16.80
C TYR A 103 -7.17 1.82 15.84
N ARG A 104 -7.63 2.96 16.39
CA ARG A 104 -8.22 4.04 15.58
C ARG A 104 -7.22 4.60 14.57
N ARG A 105 -5.99 4.88 15.01
CA ARG A 105 -4.94 5.39 14.14
C ARG A 105 -4.61 4.39 13.02
N THR A 106 -4.43 3.11 13.35
CA THR A 106 -4.10 2.08 12.35
C THR A 106 -5.24 1.91 11.34
N THR A 107 -6.49 1.92 11.80
CA THR A 107 -7.66 1.84 10.92
C THR A 107 -7.76 3.08 10.02
N ALA A 108 -7.61 4.27 10.57
CA ALA A 108 -7.68 5.51 9.81
C ALA A 108 -6.61 5.57 8.69
N VAL A 109 -5.36 5.20 9.00
CA VAL A 109 -4.31 5.20 7.97
C VAL A 109 -4.52 4.08 6.96
N ASN A 110 -4.68 2.83 7.43
CA ASN A 110 -4.63 1.66 6.54
C ASN A 110 -5.92 1.42 5.76
N VAL A 111 -7.07 1.82 6.31
CA VAL A 111 -8.39 1.58 5.69
C VAL A 111 -8.95 2.88 5.13
N ASP A 112 -9.17 3.91 5.98
CA ASP A 112 -9.80 5.15 5.53
C ASP A 112 -8.92 5.83 4.47
N GLY A 113 -7.58 5.82 4.63
CA GLY A 113 -6.64 6.36 3.64
C GLY A 113 -6.78 5.72 2.27
N VAL A 114 -7.02 4.41 2.20
CA VAL A 114 -7.28 3.71 0.94
C VAL A 114 -8.67 4.05 0.38
N VAL A 115 -9.69 4.04 1.23
CA VAL A 115 -11.08 4.34 0.84
C VAL A 115 -11.18 5.78 0.32
N PHE A 116 -10.63 6.75 1.04
CA PHE A 116 -10.61 8.15 0.62
C PHE A 116 -9.82 8.34 -0.67
N GLY A 117 -8.63 7.71 -0.78
CA GLY A 117 -7.83 7.78 -2.00
C GLY A 117 -8.62 7.31 -3.23
N VAL A 118 -9.27 6.17 -3.16
CA VAL A 118 -10.12 5.68 -4.26
C VAL A 118 -11.31 6.61 -4.50
N ALA A 119 -12.01 7.04 -3.45
CA ALA A 119 -13.21 7.87 -3.57
C ALA A 119 -12.93 9.22 -4.23
N HIS A 120 -11.78 9.85 -3.93
CA HIS A 120 -11.42 11.16 -4.48
C HIS A 120 -10.75 11.08 -5.86
N LEU A 121 -10.02 10.01 -6.16
CA LEU A 121 -9.23 9.93 -7.40
C LEU A 121 -9.95 9.17 -8.53
N ALA A 122 -10.65 8.08 -8.22
CA ALA A 122 -11.29 7.26 -9.24
C ALA A 122 -12.31 8.02 -10.12
N PRO A 123 -13.12 8.97 -9.61
CA PRO A 123 -14.06 9.71 -10.47
C PRO A 123 -13.39 10.46 -11.61
N ALA A 124 -12.26 11.13 -11.37
CA ALA A 124 -11.52 11.83 -12.41
C ALA A 124 -10.84 10.86 -13.39
N MET A 125 -10.37 9.70 -12.93
CA MET A 125 -9.83 8.65 -13.80
C MET A 125 -10.92 8.05 -14.69
N VAL A 126 -12.11 7.76 -14.14
CA VAL A 126 -13.28 7.24 -14.89
C VAL A 126 -13.76 8.21 -15.98
N THR A 127 -13.78 9.51 -15.69
CA THR A 127 -14.19 10.53 -16.67
C THR A 127 -13.08 10.91 -17.66
N GLY A 128 -11.84 10.55 -17.35
CA GLY A 128 -10.65 10.76 -18.18
C GLY A 128 -10.36 9.55 -19.08
N ASN A 129 -9.12 9.11 -19.07
CA ASN A 129 -8.63 8.01 -19.92
C ASN A 129 -8.58 6.64 -19.19
N GLY A 130 -9.20 6.52 -18.03
CA GLY A 130 -9.03 5.36 -17.16
C GLY A 130 -7.71 5.42 -16.39
N GLY A 131 -7.14 4.27 -16.06
CA GLY A 131 -5.86 4.16 -15.37
C GLY A 131 -5.81 2.99 -14.39
N ASP A 132 -4.80 3.00 -13.53
CA ASP A 132 -4.56 1.92 -12.59
C ASP A 132 -4.44 2.45 -11.15
N ILE A 133 -5.11 1.77 -10.22
CA ILE A 133 -4.98 2.00 -8.78
C ILE A 133 -4.43 0.71 -8.15
N VAL A 134 -3.25 0.80 -7.58
CA VAL A 134 -2.58 -0.33 -6.93
C VAL A 134 -2.46 -0.03 -5.44
N VAL A 135 -3.04 -0.91 -4.63
CA VAL A 135 -3.06 -0.75 -3.16
C VAL A 135 -1.98 -1.63 -2.54
N THR A 136 -1.15 -1.09 -1.66
CA THR A 136 -0.23 -1.89 -0.86
C THR A 136 -0.98 -2.51 0.32
N ALA A 137 -1.51 -3.73 0.10
CA ALA A 137 -2.10 -4.55 1.14
C ALA A 137 -1.00 -5.26 1.97
N SER A 138 -1.08 -6.57 2.15
CA SER A 138 -0.10 -7.43 2.82
C SER A 138 -0.55 -8.89 2.72
N MET A 139 0.36 -9.83 2.90
CA MET A 139 0.03 -11.23 3.21
C MET A 139 -0.87 -11.34 4.45
N ALA A 140 -0.76 -10.39 5.39
CA ALA A 140 -1.66 -10.24 6.54
C ALA A 140 -3.12 -9.92 6.17
N GLY A 141 -3.41 -9.61 4.91
CA GLY A 141 -4.77 -9.48 4.37
C GLY A 141 -5.32 -10.77 3.75
N LEU A 142 -4.49 -11.80 3.63
CA LEU A 142 -4.83 -13.09 3.04
C LEU A 142 -4.76 -14.23 4.07
N TYR A 143 -3.87 -14.08 5.06
CA TYR A 143 -3.61 -15.07 6.10
C TYR A 143 -3.67 -14.41 7.48
N PRO A 144 -4.01 -15.18 8.53
CA PRO A 144 -4.00 -14.67 9.90
C PRO A 144 -2.58 -14.24 10.31
N ILE A 145 -2.51 -13.14 11.05
CA ILE A 145 -1.28 -12.65 11.66
C ILE A 145 -1.49 -12.51 13.19
N PRO A 146 -1.32 -13.57 13.95
CA PRO A 146 -1.55 -13.56 15.40
C PRO A 146 -0.77 -12.46 16.13
N PRO A 147 0.46 -12.13 15.72
CA PRO A 147 1.21 -11.07 16.34
C PRO A 147 0.60 -9.67 16.26
N ASP A 148 -0.11 -9.30 15.23
CA ASP A 148 -0.76 -8.00 15.08
C ASP A 148 -2.16 -8.15 14.49
N PRO A 149 -3.15 -8.57 15.30
CA PRO A 149 -4.51 -8.82 14.80
C PRO A 149 -5.21 -7.56 14.32
N VAL A 150 -4.87 -6.38 14.85
CA VAL A 150 -5.41 -5.10 14.38
C VAL A 150 -4.87 -4.77 12.97
N TYR A 151 -3.57 -4.93 12.76
CA TYR A 151 -3.00 -4.78 11.43
C TYR A 151 -3.62 -5.79 10.44
N GLY A 152 -3.73 -7.07 10.85
CA GLY A 152 -4.39 -8.11 10.07
C GLY A 152 -5.82 -7.74 9.68
N LEU A 153 -6.62 -7.24 10.64
CA LEU A 153 -7.97 -6.74 10.38
C LEU A 153 -7.97 -5.67 9.29
N THR A 154 -7.08 -4.66 9.39
CA THR A 154 -7.05 -3.58 8.40
C THR A 154 -6.65 -4.08 7.01
N LYS A 155 -5.71 -5.00 6.92
CA LYS A 155 -5.26 -5.54 5.63
C LYS A 155 -6.29 -6.49 5.00
N HIS A 156 -7.05 -7.27 5.78
CA HIS A 156 -8.21 -8.02 5.29
C HIS A 156 -9.32 -7.09 4.79
N ALA A 157 -9.60 -6.00 5.51
CA ALA A 157 -10.57 -5.00 5.09
C ALA A 157 -10.21 -4.40 3.71
N VAL A 158 -8.94 -4.03 3.53
CA VAL A 158 -8.44 -3.48 2.26
C VAL A 158 -8.52 -4.50 1.12
N VAL A 159 -8.12 -5.74 1.34
CA VAL A 159 -8.26 -6.81 0.33
C VAL A 159 -9.72 -7.01 -0.06
N GLY A 160 -10.62 -7.08 0.93
CA GLY A 160 -12.06 -7.21 0.70
C GLY A 160 -12.62 -6.02 -0.09
N TYR A 161 -12.19 -4.79 0.24
CA TYR A 161 -12.60 -3.58 -0.46
C TYR A 161 -12.14 -3.59 -1.93
N VAL A 162 -10.86 -3.88 -2.19
CA VAL A 162 -10.31 -3.99 -3.55
C VAL A 162 -11.09 -5.01 -4.39
N LYS A 163 -11.30 -6.22 -3.88
CA LYS A 163 -12.04 -7.28 -4.57
C LYS A 163 -13.48 -6.89 -4.88
N SER A 164 -14.14 -6.22 -3.95
CA SER A 164 -15.55 -5.86 -4.07
C SER A 164 -15.76 -4.70 -5.06
N LEU A 165 -14.84 -3.74 -5.11
CA LEU A 165 -14.99 -2.54 -5.94
C LEU A 165 -14.39 -2.69 -7.35
N ALA A 166 -13.38 -3.55 -7.50
CA ALA A 166 -12.64 -3.69 -8.75
C ALA A 166 -13.53 -3.99 -9.99
N PRO A 167 -14.55 -4.87 -9.94
CA PRO A 167 -15.40 -5.11 -11.09
C PRO A 167 -16.10 -3.85 -11.58
N THR A 168 -16.63 -3.03 -10.65
CA THR A 168 -17.32 -1.78 -10.96
C THR A 168 -16.41 -0.73 -11.60
N LEU A 169 -15.17 -0.64 -11.14
CA LEU A 169 -14.17 0.29 -11.70
C LEU A 169 -13.64 -0.21 -13.05
N TRP A 170 -13.47 -1.52 -13.20
CA TRP A 170 -13.02 -2.13 -14.45
C TRP A 170 -13.95 -1.82 -15.63
N GLU A 171 -15.26 -1.91 -15.42
CA GLU A 171 -16.27 -1.54 -16.43
C GLU A 171 -16.18 -0.07 -16.87
N ARG A 172 -15.43 0.75 -16.12
CA ARG A 172 -15.21 2.19 -16.36
C ARG A 172 -13.78 2.52 -16.75
N GLY A 173 -12.99 1.50 -17.10
CA GLY A 173 -11.60 1.67 -17.56
C GLY A 173 -10.55 1.85 -16.46
N VAL A 174 -10.93 1.72 -15.18
CA VAL A 174 -9.98 1.81 -14.05
C VAL A 174 -9.70 0.41 -13.49
N CYS A 175 -8.44 0.00 -13.50
CA CYS A 175 -8.01 -1.25 -12.91
C CYS A 175 -7.62 -1.03 -11.45
N LEU A 176 -8.36 -1.63 -10.53
CA LEU A 176 -8.04 -1.64 -9.11
C LEU A 176 -7.50 -3.02 -8.72
N SER A 177 -6.29 -3.06 -8.14
CA SER A 177 -5.65 -4.29 -7.66
C SER A 177 -4.85 -4.06 -6.37
N ALA A 178 -4.34 -5.12 -5.77
CA ALA A 178 -3.55 -5.04 -4.54
C ALA A 178 -2.23 -5.81 -4.65
N ILE A 179 -1.17 -5.29 -4.03
CA ILE A 179 0.07 -6.02 -3.78
C ILE A 179 0.03 -6.52 -2.34
N CYS A 180 0.37 -7.77 -2.14
CA CYS A 180 0.34 -8.46 -0.84
C CYS A 180 1.74 -8.96 -0.48
N PRO A 181 2.65 -8.06 -0.04
CA PRO A 181 3.99 -8.48 0.35
C PRO A 181 3.99 -9.20 1.69
N PHE A 182 4.97 -10.12 1.84
CA PHE A 182 5.42 -10.61 3.12
C PHE A 182 6.23 -9.51 3.84
N PHE A 183 7.10 -9.86 4.79
CA PHE A 183 7.92 -8.86 5.48
C PHE A 183 8.96 -8.25 4.55
N VAL A 184 8.99 -6.92 4.47
CA VAL A 184 9.88 -6.14 3.61
C VAL A 184 10.84 -5.31 4.47
N ASP A 185 12.08 -5.21 4.06
CA ASP A 185 13.11 -4.37 4.70
C ASP A 185 12.75 -2.89 4.55
N THR A 186 12.01 -2.39 5.52
CA THR A 186 11.47 -1.03 5.58
C THR A 186 11.39 -0.60 7.04
N PRO A 187 11.25 0.70 7.35
CA PRO A 187 11.04 1.16 8.71
C PRO A 187 9.82 0.56 9.42
N LEU A 188 8.88 -0.05 8.69
CA LEU A 188 7.72 -0.72 9.27
C LEU A 188 8.10 -1.99 10.04
N VAL A 189 9.21 -2.63 9.68
CA VAL A 189 9.71 -3.87 10.30
C VAL A 189 11.02 -3.55 11.00
N THR A 190 10.99 -3.47 12.33
CA THR A 190 12.19 -3.10 13.10
C THR A 190 13.32 -4.13 12.96
N PRO A 191 14.58 -3.76 13.21
CA PRO A 191 15.70 -4.71 13.18
C PRO A 191 15.50 -5.92 14.09
N GLU A 192 14.87 -5.73 15.26
CA GLU A 192 14.56 -6.81 16.19
C GLU A 192 13.50 -7.77 15.61
N GLN A 193 12.47 -7.24 14.98
CA GLN A 193 11.46 -8.03 14.28
C GLN A 193 12.07 -8.78 13.09
N GLN A 194 12.95 -8.14 12.33
CA GLN A 194 13.68 -8.80 11.24
C GLN A 194 14.52 -9.98 11.74
N ALA A 195 15.20 -9.82 12.88
CA ALA A 195 15.98 -10.90 13.48
C ALA A 195 15.07 -12.08 13.87
N GLN A 196 13.94 -11.81 14.52
CA GLN A 196 12.96 -12.84 14.91
C GLN A 196 12.37 -13.58 13.69
N ILE A 197 12.05 -12.84 12.61
CA ILE A 197 11.55 -13.44 11.38
C ILE A 197 12.58 -14.40 10.77
N ARG A 198 13.86 -14.02 10.75
CA ARG A 198 14.95 -14.89 10.27
C ARG A 198 15.16 -16.11 11.18
N GLU A 199 15.04 -15.93 12.49
CA GLU A 199 15.15 -17.04 13.46
C GLU A 199 14.08 -18.13 13.24
N VAL A 200 12.89 -17.74 12.82
CA VAL A 200 11.83 -18.71 12.47
C VAL A 200 11.90 -19.20 11.02
N GLY A 201 13.00 -18.90 10.31
CA GLY A 201 13.32 -19.48 9.01
C GLY A 201 12.77 -18.73 7.79
N PHE A 202 12.36 -17.48 7.94
CA PHE A 202 11.93 -16.67 6.80
C PHE A 202 12.96 -15.60 6.43
N ASP A 203 13.12 -15.38 5.13
CA ASP A 203 13.89 -14.26 4.60
C ASP A 203 13.05 -12.99 4.57
N ILE A 204 13.73 -11.84 4.65
CA ILE A 204 13.12 -10.52 4.51
C ILE A 204 13.22 -10.10 3.03
N LEU A 205 12.09 -9.67 2.48
CA LEU A 205 12.03 -9.14 1.13
C LEU A 205 12.77 -7.80 1.04
N ARG A 206 13.43 -7.55 -0.09
CA ARG A 206 13.87 -6.19 -0.43
C ARG A 206 12.71 -5.44 -1.11
N VAL A 207 12.79 -4.13 -1.08
CA VAL A 207 11.81 -3.26 -1.75
C VAL A 207 11.69 -3.59 -3.24
N ASP A 208 12.79 -3.94 -3.90
CA ASP A 208 12.80 -4.31 -5.33
C ASP A 208 11.83 -5.44 -5.69
N HIS A 209 11.65 -6.44 -4.82
CA HIS A 209 10.68 -7.52 -5.04
C HIS A 209 9.23 -7.00 -5.07
N VAL A 210 8.94 -5.95 -4.27
CA VAL A 210 7.61 -5.33 -4.27
C VAL A 210 7.42 -4.45 -5.50
N ILE A 211 8.50 -3.79 -5.97
CA ILE A 211 8.47 -3.02 -7.22
C ILE A 211 8.21 -3.92 -8.42
N GLU A 212 8.79 -5.12 -8.46
CA GLU A 212 8.48 -6.14 -9.48
C GLU A 212 6.98 -6.47 -9.51
N ALA A 213 6.38 -6.70 -8.34
CA ALA A 213 4.94 -6.94 -8.24
C ALA A 213 4.10 -5.74 -8.69
N ALA A 214 4.55 -4.52 -8.39
CA ALA A 214 3.90 -3.30 -8.86
C ALA A 214 3.94 -3.19 -10.39
N GLN A 215 5.08 -3.51 -11.01
CA GLN A 215 5.22 -3.55 -12.47
C GLN A 215 4.29 -4.59 -13.10
N MET A 216 4.22 -5.80 -12.52
CA MET A 216 3.33 -6.86 -13.00
C MET A 216 1.86 -6.45 -12.87
N ALA A 217 1.46 -5.84 -11.75
CA ALA A 217 0.10 -5.36 -11.53
C ALA A 217 -0.33 -4.36 -12.60
N VAL A 218 0.55 -3.40 -12.94
CA VAL A 218 0.31 -2.39 -13.98
C VAL A 218 0.35 -3.00 -15.39
N ALA A 219 1.27 -3.94 -15.66
CA ALA A 219 1.41 -4.54 -16.99
C ALA A 219 0.25 -5.50 -17.33
N GLU A 220 -0.18 -6.30 -16.37
CA GLU A 220 -1.21 -7.33 -16.61
C GLU A 220 -2.64 -6.82 -16.41
N ARG A 221 -2.84 -5.74 -15.66
CA ARG A 221 -4.14 -5.09 -15.43
C ARG A 221 -5.26 -6.07 -15.05
N GLN A 222 -5.02 -6.89 -14.03
CA GLN A 222 -6.00 -7.86 -13.53
C GLN A 222 -6.84 -7.23 -12.40
N ALA A 223 -8.04 -6.80 -12.73
CA ALA A 223 -8.94 -6.16 -11.76
C ALA A 223 -9.28 -7.09 -10.59
N GLY A 224 -9.12 -6.59 -9.37
CA GLY A 224 -9.35 -7.35 -8.14
C GLY A 224 -8.23 -8.31 -7.76
N ALA A 225 -7.16 -8.44 -8.55
CA ALA A 225 -6.05 -9.34 -8.24
C ALA A 225 -5.32 -8.93 -6.95
N GLN A 226 -4.86 -9.95 -6.21
CA GLN A 226 -3.92 -9.81 -5.11
C GLN A 226 -2.58 -10.42 -5.54
N TRP A 227 -1.58 -9.55 -5.73
CA TRP A 227 -0.23 -9.92 -6.16
C TRP A 227 0.62 -10.29 -4.94
N VAL A 228 0.83 -11.57 -4.76
CA VAL A 228 1.59 -12.12 -3.63
C VAL A 228 3.08 -12.00 -3.90
N VAL A 229 3.80 -11.43 -2.92
CA VAL A 229 5.26 -11.34 -2.90
C VAL A 229 5.78 -12.09 -1.68
N PHE A 230 6.38 -13.25 -1.91
CA PHE A 230 6.88 -14.12 -0.85
C PHE A 230 8.35 -14.48 -1.12
N PRO A 231 9.20 -14.55 -0.07
CA PRO A 231 10.63 -14.88 -0.24
C PRO A 231 10.84 -16.20 -0.97
N GLY A 232 11.74 -16.21 -1.95
CA GLY A 232 12.10 -17.41 -2.70
C GLY A 232 11.07 -17.89 -3.71
N MET A 233 9.98 -17.15 -3.90
CA MET A 233 8.94 -17.47 -4.88
C MET A 233 8.80 -16.34 -5.92
N PRO A 234 8.46 -16.68 -7.17
CA PRO A 234 8.09 -15.65 -8.13
C PRO A 234 6.82 -14.92 -7.68
N VAL A 235 6.66 -13.67 -8.11
CA VAL A 235 5.41 -12.93 -7.92
C VAL A 235 4.26 -13.70 -8.57
N THR A 236 3.21 -13.94 -7.82
CA THR A 236 2.03 -14.69 -8.29
C THR A 236 0.74 -14.01 -7.86
N ARG A 237 -0.36 -14.35 -8.54
CA ARG A 237 -1.69 -13.94 -8.08
C ARG A 237 -2.20 -14.95 -7.04
N PHE A 238 -2.80 -14.43 -5.98
CA PHE A 238 -3.49 -15.28 -5.00
C PHE A 238 -4.63 -16.03 -5.67
N ALA A 239 -4.60 -17.34 -5.58
CA ALA A 239 -5.66 -18.20 -6.09
C ALA A 239 -6.73 -18.37 -5.00
N GLU A 240 -7.94 -17.88 -5.27
CA GLU A 240 -9.06 -18.13 -4.38
C GLU A 240 -9.55 -19.56 -4.48
N PRO A 241 -10.04 -20.13 -3.36
CA PRO A 241 -10.73 -21.39 -3.42
C PRO A 241 -11.95 -21.27 -4.35
N THR A 242 -12.05 -22.14 -5.34
CA THR A 242 -13.28 -22.24 -6.14
C THR A 242 -14.40 -22.77 -5.26
N LEU A 243 -15.46 -22.01 -5.11
CA LEU A 243 -16.70 -22.51 -4.56
C LEU A 243 -17.24 -23.51 -5.59
N GLY A 244 -17.12 -24.80 -5.28
CA GLY A 244 -17.63 -25.90 -6.10
C GLY A 244 -19.16 -25.91 -6.20
#